data_efac7c334180e9a5ae5ee351624a73b0
#
_entry.id   efac7c334180e9a5ae5ee351624a73b0
#
_cell.length_a   1.000
_cell.length_b   1.000
_cell.length_c   1.000
_cell.angle_alpha   90.00
_cell.angle_beta   90.00
_cell.angle_gamma   90.00
#
_symmetry.space_group_name_H-M   'P 1'
#
loop_
_entity.id
_entity.type
_entity.pdbx_description
1 polymer ?
#
loop_
_entity_poly.entity_id
_entity_poly.type
_entity_poly.pdbx_seq_one_letter_code
_entity_poly.pdbx_strand_id
1 'polypeptide(L)'
;MSKQILILPGDGIGPEIMAEAVKVLELASQKYQLGFELSHDVIGGAAIDKHGVPLADETLELARSVDAVLLGAVGGPKWDAIERDIRPERGLLKIRSQLGLFANLRPAILYPQLADASSLKPEIVAGLDILIVRELTGGIYFGAPRGTRELENGERQSYDTLPYSESEIRRIARVGFDMARVRGKKLCSVDKANVLASSQLWREIVEQVAKDYPDVELSHMYVDNAAMQLVRAPKQFDVIVTDNMFGDILSDEASMLTGSIGMLPSASLDSNNKGMYEPCHGSAPDIAGKGVANPLATILSVSMMLRYSFSEHTAADAIEKAVSLVLDQGLRTGDIWSEGTARVGTQEMGDAVVAALRNL
;
A
#
# COMPACT_ATOMS: atom_id res chain seq x y z
N MET A 1 15.02 20.73 13.07
CA MET A 1 13.56 20.85 13.20
C MET A 1 13.06 19.47 13.55
N SER A 2 12.09 19.34 14.45
CA SER A 2 11.43 18.07 14.74
C SER A 2 10.67 17.60 13.49
N LYS A 3 10.73 16.30 13.22
CA LYS A 3 10.00 15.68 12.10
C LYS A 3 8.57 15.36 12.56
N GLN A 4 7.57 15.83 11.85
CA GLN A 4 6.15 15.74 12.23
C GLN A 4 5.48 14.57 11.52
N ILE A 5 4.77 13.72 12.25
CA ILE A 5 4.02 12.58 11.69
C ILE A 5 2.58 12.65 12.16
N LEU A 6 1.64 12.57 11.22
CA LEU A 6 0.20 12.47 11.51
C LEU A 6 -0.22 11.00 11.55
N ILE A 7 -0.82 10.59 12.67
CA ILE A 7 -1.38 9.26 12.87
C ILE A 7 -2.88 9.30 12.66
N LEU A 8 -3.36 8.52 11.69
CA LEU A 8 -4.78 8.38 11.33
C LEU A 8 -5.20 6.90 11.49
N PRO A 9 -5.65 6.46 12.67
CA PRO A 9 -6.01 5.05 12.88
C PRO A 9 -7.11 4.53 11.95
N GLY A 10 -8.11 5.37 11.64
CA GLY A 10 -9.24 5.02 10.79
C GLY A 10 -10.24 4.08 11.45
N ASP A 11 -10.69 3.05 10.72
CA ASP A 11 -11.84 2.20 11.03
C ASP A 11 -11.45 0.74 11.28
N GLY A 12 -12.39 -0.03 11.83
CA GLY A 12 -12.28 -1.47 11.97
C GLY A 12 -11.08 -1.91 12.81
N ILE A 13 -10.18 -2.71 12.22
CA ILE A 13 -8.92 -3.13 12.88
C ILE A 13 -7.87 -2.02 12.93
N GLY A 14 -8.07 -0.90 12.22
CA GLY A 14 -7.12 0.21 12.13
C GLY A 14 -6.59 0.68 13.48
N PRO A 15 -7.44 0.99 14.49
CA PRO A 15 -6.96 1.41 15.81
C PRO A 15 -6.05 0.40 16.52
N GLU A 16 -6.34 -0.91 16.46
CA GLU A 16 -5.57 -1.94 17.16
C GLU A 16 -4.22 -2.20 16.48
N ILE A 17 -4.14 -2.25 15.15
CA ILE A 17 -2.87 -2.43 14.44
C ILE A 17 -1.99 -1.18 14.51
N MET A 18 -2.62 0.01 14.50
CA MET A 18 -1.92 1.29 14.62
C MET A 18 -1.27 1.45 16.01
N ALA A 19 -1.94 1.01 17.07
CA ALA A 19 -1.37 1.05 18.41
C ALA A 19 -0.03 0.29 18.48
N GLU A 20 0.06 -0.86 17.82
CA GLU A 20 1.28 -1.66 17.77
C GLU A 20 2.37 -1.01 16.88
N ALA A 21 1.99 -0.44 15.75
CA ALA A 21 2.91 0.27 14.89
C ALA A 21 3.50 1.54 15.55
N VAL A 22 2.70 2.27 16.32
CA VAL A 22 3.16 3.45 17.08
C VAL A 22 4.17 3.05 18.14
N LYS A 23 3.98 1.95 18.88
CA LYS A 23 4.99 1.46 19.84
C LYS A 23 6.35 1.21 19.17
N VAL A 24 6.34 0.59 17.99
CA VAL A 24 7.56 0.32 17.22
C VAL A 24 8.21 1.62 16.73
N LEU A 25 7.39 2.57 16.23
CA LEU A 25 7.86 3.88 15.79
C LEU A 25 8.50 4.68 16.93
N GLU A 26 7.86 4.72 18.09
CA GLU A 26 8.37 5.42 19.28
C GLU A 26 9.70 4.81 19.77
N LEU A 27 9.80 3.47 19.83
CA LEU A 27 11.03 2.80 20.19
C LEU A 27 12.14 3.09 19.17
N ALA A 28 11.85 3.03 17.86
CA ALA A 28 12.81 3.37 16.81
C ALA A 28 13.25 4.84 16.92
N SER A 29 12.31 5.78 17.14
CA SER A 29 12.60 7.18 17.34
C SER A 29 13.54 7.42 18.51
N GLN A 30 13.31 6.75 19.65
CA GLN A 30 14.17 6.84 20.82
C GLN A 30 15.54 6.22 20.57
N LYS A 31 15.58 4.99 20.04
CA LYS A 31 16.82 4.22 19.85
C LYS A 31 17.78 4.89 18.87
N TYR A 32 17.26 5.43 17.77
CA TYR A 32 18.02 6.08 16.69
C TYR A 32 18.04 7.62 16.78
N GLN A 33 17.48 8.21 17.86
CA GLN A 33 17.45 9.66 18.13
C GLN A 33 16.83 10.47 16.98
N LEU A 34 15.71 9.98 16.41
CA LEU A 34 15.10 10.56 15.20
C LEU A 34 14.27 11.83 15.47
N GLY A 35 13.82 12.04 16.72
CA GLY A 35 13.14 13.26 17.16
C GLY A 35 11.76 13.46 16.52
N PHE A 36 10.97 12.38 16.36
CA PHE A 36 9.63 12.45 15.82
C PHE A 36 8.63 13.05 16.82
N GLU A 37 7.75 13.92 16.32
CA GLU A 37 6.57 14.40 17.02
C GLU A 37 5.32 13.85 16.35
N LEU A 38 4.46 13.19 17.14
CA LEU A 38 3.27 12.53 16.65
C LEU A 38 2.03 13.39 16.93
N SER A 39 1.22 13.61 15.93
CA SER A 39 -0.11 14.18 16.03
C SER A 39 -1.16 13.12 15.64
N HIS A 40 -2.38 13.23 16.18
CA HIS A 40 -3.43 12.26 15.98
C HIS A 40 -4.70 12.95 15.51
N ASP A 41 -5.40 12.35 14.55
CA ASP A 41 -6.74 12.78 14.14
C ASP A 41 -7.52 11.59 13.56
N VAL A 42 -8.71 11.84 13.02
CA VAL A 42 -9.64 10.82 12.50
C VAL A 42 -9.83 10.96 10.99
N ILE A 43 -10.07 9.82 10.32
CA ILE A 43 -10.42 9.72 8.91
C ILE A 43 -11.42 8.57 8.72
N GLY A 44 -12.09 8.55 7.57
CA GLY A 44 -13.01 7.47 7.22
C GLY A 44 -14.32 7.53 8.00
N GLY A 45 -14.80 6.38 8.41
CA GLY A 45 -16.03 6.27 9.17
C GLY A 45 -15.96 6.92 10.54
N ALA A 46 -14.82 6.87 11.21
CA ALA A 46 -14.59 7.57 12.47
C ALA A 46 -14.73 9.10 12.30
N ALA A 47 -14.28 9.66 11.18
CA ALA A 47 -14.48 11.07 10.87
C ALA A 47 -15.93 11.39 10.54
N ILE A 48 -16.65 10.52 9.84
CA ILE A 48 -18.10 10.68 9.59
C ILE A 48 -18.87 10.73 10.90
N ASP A 49 -18.58 9.82 11.83
CA ASP A 49 -19.23 9.77 13.14
C ASP A 49 -18.96 11.04 13.97
N LYS A 50 -17.78 11.63 13.84
CA LYS A 50 -17.35 12.81 14.61
C LYS A 50 -17.73 14.13 13.95
N HIS A 51 -17.58 14.22 12.62
CA HIS A 51 -17.65 15.47 11.87
C HIS A 51 -18.72 15.49 10.76
N GLY A 52 -19.38 14.34 10.47
CA GLY A 52 -20.35 14.21 9.38
C GLY A 52 -19.72 14.09 7.98
N VAL A 53 -18.38 14.09 7.88
CA VAL A 53 -17.63 13.97 6.63
C VAL A 53 -16.47 12.99 6.79
N PRO A 54 -16.07 12.27 5.72
CA PRO A 54 -15.03 11.23 5.83
C PRO A 54 -13.59 11.78 5.99
N LEU A 55 -13.40 13.07 5.75
CA LEU A 55 -12.16 13.81 5.99
C LEU A 55 -12.49 15.28 6.22
N ALA A 56 -12.31 15.75 7.45
CA ALA A 56 -12.46 17.15 7.80
C ALA A 56 -11.37 18.02 7.18
N ASP A 57 -11.67 19.29 6.92
CA ASP A 57 -10.69 20.20 6.29
C ASP A 57 -9.53 20.50 7.25
N GLU A 58 -9.77 20.54 8.56
CA GLU A 58 -8.73 20.70 9.59
C GLU A 58 -7.75 19.51 9.58
N THR A 59 -8.24 18.27 9.46
CA THR A 59 -7.41 17.07 9.33
C THR A 59 -6.59 17.10 8.03
N LEU A 60 -7.18 17.57 6.93
CA LEU A 60 -6.48 17.73 5.66
C LEU A 60 -5.37 18.78 5.74
N GLU A 61 -5.62 19.93 6.37
CA GLU A 61 -4.58 20.96 6.57
C GLU A 61 -3.46 20.46 7.48
N LEU A 62 -3.79 19.70 8.52
CA LEU A 62 -2.79 19.04 9.35
C LEU A 62 -1.95 18.05 8.52
N ALA A 63 -2.59 17.22 7.69
CA ALA A 63 -1.88 16.30 6.78
C ALA A 63 -0.97 17.03 5.78
N ARG A 64 -1.32 18.25 5.34
CA ARG A 64 -0.46 19.09 4.48
C ARG A 64 0.76 19.63 5.22
N SER A 65 0.63 19.91 6.51
CA SER A 65 1.69 20.55 7.30
C SER A 65 2.76 19.60 7.83
N VAL A 66 2.44 18.30 8.00
CA VAL A 66 3.37 17.29 8.52
C VAL A 66 4.30 16.72 7.43
N ASP A 67 5.37 16.04 7.84
CA ASP A 67 6.35 15.41 6.93
C ASP A 67 5.86 14.07 6.38
N ALA A 68 5.07 13.32 7.16
CA ALA A 68 4.49 12.03 6.74
C ALA A 68 3.16 11.75 7.45
N VAL A 69 2.35 10.89 6.84
CA VAL A 69 1.09 10.38 7.39
C VAL A 69 1.18 8.87 7.56
N LEU A 70 0.82 8.34 8.72
CA LEU A 70 0.64 6.91 8.95
C LEU A 70 -0.85 6.63 9.14
N LEU A 71 -1.40 5.79 8.26
CA LEU A 71 -2.83 5.48 8.21
C LEU A 71 -3.06 4.00 8.52
N GLY A 72 -4.10 3.68 9.29
CA GLY A 72 -4.48 2.31 9.59
C GLY A 72 -5.33 1.70 8.50
N ALA A 73 -6.66 1.81 8.61
CA ALA A 73 -7.58 1.29 7.61
C ALA A 73 -8.85 2.14 7.53
N VAL A 74 -9.56 2.08 6.42
CA VAL A 74 -10.76 2.90 6.18
C VAL A 74 -11.90 2.03 5.66
N GLY A 75 -13.12 2.33 6.09
CA GLY A 75 -14.33 1.68 5.61
C GLY A 75 -14.98 0.72 6.59
N GLY A 76 -16.18 0.28 6.25
CA GLY A 76 -16.93 -0.70 7.02
C GLY A 76 -18.43 -0.68 6.70
N PRO A 77 -19.15 -1.79 6.97
CA PRO A 77 -20.56 -1.96 6.58
C PRO A 77 -21.51 -0.97 7.26
N LYS A 78 -21.11 -0.37 8.37
CA LYS A 78 -21.90 0.66 9.07
C LYS A 78 -22.26 1.83 8.16
N TRP A 79 -21.40 2.16 7.20
CA TRP A 79 -21.54 3.32 6.30
C TRP A 79 -21.94 2.96 4.87
N ASP A 80 -22.29 1.69 4.58
CA ASP A 80 -22.68 1.27 3.21
C ASP A 80 -23.99 1.93 2.73
N ALA A 81 -24.89 2.25 3.65
CA ALA A 81 -26.20 2.83 3.34
C ALA A 81 -26.20 4.36 3.12
N ILE A 82 -25.10 5.05 3.42
CA ILE A 82 -25.00 6.50 3.22
C ILE A 82 -24.71 6.87 1.77
N GLU A 83 -24.89 8.14 1.43
CA GLU A 83 -24.60 8.66 0.10
C GLU A 83 -23.15 8.35 -0.33
N ARG A 84 -22.98 7.97 -1.59
CA ARG A 84 -21.68 7.54 -2.14
C ARG A 84 -20.57 8.57 -1.93
N ASP A 85 -20.89 9.86 -2.01
CA ASP A 85 -19.90 10.95 -1.99
C ASP A 85 -19.37 11.27 -0.58
N ILE A 86 -20.02 10.75 0.46
CA ILE A 86 -19.59 10.90 1.85
C ILE A 86 -19.19 9.57 2.50
N ARG A 87 -19.06 8.49 1.74
CA ARG A 87 -18.55 7.20 2.26
C ARG A 87 -17.10 7.31 2.74
N PRO A 88 -16.67 6.45 3.67
CA PRO A 88 -15.30 6.47 4.24
C PRO A 88 -14.20 6.52 3.18
N GLU A 89 -14.32 5.73 2.10
CA GLU A 89 -13.34 5.63 1.01
C GLU A 89 -13.13 6.98 0.28
N ARG A 90 -14.14 7.87 0.30
CA ARG A 90 -14.00 9.21 -0.27
C ARG A 90 -13.00 10.07 0.50
N GLY A 91 -12.88 9.87 1.82
CA GLY A 91 -11.85 10.50 2.63
C GLY A 91 -10.45 10.07 2.20
N LEU A 92 -10.25 8.77 1.97
CA LEU A 92 -8.99 8.22 1.49
C LEU A 92 -8.61 8.75 0.10
N LEU A 93 -9.56 8.76 -0.84
CA LEU A 93 -9.32 9.33 -2.19
C LEU A 93 -9.04 10.84 -2.12
N LYS A 94 -9.76 11.58 -1.25
CA LYS A 94 -9.57 13.03 -1.06
C LYS A 94 -8.16 13.33 -0.54
N ILE A 95 -7.67 12.65 0.50
CA ILE A 95 -6.34 12.90 1.07
C ILE A 95 -5.23 12.55 0.08
N ARG A 96 -5.31 11.43 -0.63
CA ARG A 96 -4.34 11.02 -1.66
C ARG A 96 -4.22 12.07 -2.77
N SER A 97 -5.36 12.51 -3.31
CA SER A 97 -5.43 13.53 -4.36
C SER A 97 -4.92 14.89 -3.87
N GLN A 98 -5.35 15.34 -2.69
CA GLN A 98 -5.02 16.67 -2.16
C GLN A 98 -3.56 16.80 -1.71
N LEU A 99 -2.92 15.69 -1.34
CA LEU A 99 -1.48 15.64 -1.06
C LEU A 99 -0.64 15.31 -2.30
N GLY A 100 -1.27 15.05 -3.46
CA GLY A 100 -0.55 14.73 -4.69
C GLY A 100 0.21 13.40 -4.64
N LEU A 101 -0.27 12.42 -3.89
CA LEU A 101 0.36 11.12 -3.68
C LEU A 101 0.13 10.20 -4.88
N PHE A 102 0.86 10.40 -5.96
CA PHE A 102 0.63 9.72 -7.23
C PHE A 102 1.31 8.36 -7.36
N ALA A 103 2.40 8.12 -6.61
CA ALA A 103 3.17 6.88 -6.71
C ALA A 103 2.90 5.98 -5.51
N ASN A 104 2.18 4.89 -5.72
CA ASN A 104 1.93 3.89 -4.69
C ASN A 104 2.86 2.70 -4.87
N LEU A 105 3.72 2.48 -3.88
CA LEU A 105 4.68 1.41 -3.82
C LEU A 105 4.09 0.27 -2.97
N ARG A 106 3.92 -0.91 -3.57
CA ARG A 106 3.38 -2.12 -2.93
C ARG A 106 4.37 -3.28 -3.08
N PRO A 107 5.27 -3.50 -2.12
CA PRO A 107 6.16 -4.65 -2.14
C PRO A 107 5.40 -5.93 -1.78
N ALA A 108 5.61 -7.00 -2.56
CA ALA A 108 5.15 -8.35 -2.27
C ALA A 108 6.38 -9.23 -2.01
N ILE A 109 6.76 -9.32 -0.73
CA ILE A 109 7.94 -10.05 -0.27
C ILE A 109 7.47 -11.26 0.54
N LEU A 110 7.91 -12.45 0.14
CA LEU A 110 7.67 -13.65 0.93
C LEU A 110 8.82 -13.86 1.92
N TYR A 111 8.49 -13.78 3.20
CA TYR A 111 9.41 -14.17 4.26
C TYR A 111 9.66 -15.68 4.21
N PRO A 112 10.93 -16.15 4.30
CA PRO A 112 11.25 -17.58 4.25
C PRO A 112 10.46 -18.42 5.26
N GLN A 113 10.18 -17.83 6.44
CA GLN A 113 9.43 -18.45 7.53
C GLN A 113 7.94 -18.65 7.20
N LEU A 114 7.43 -18.04 6.13
CA LEU A 114 6.03 -18.08 5.70
C LEU A 114 5.85 -18.80 4.36
N ALA A 115 6.87 -19.51 3.86
CA ALA A 115 6.78 -20.19 2.57
C ALA A 115 5.63 -21.21 2.50
N ASP A 116 5.31 -21.87 3.63
CA ASP A 116 4.21 -22.83 3.74
C ASP A 116 2.83 -22.17 3.94
N ALA A 117 2.78 -20.87 4.21
CA ALA A 117 1.53 -20.11 4.33
C ALA A 117 0.95 -19.70 2.97
N SER A 118 1.76 -19.73 1.90
CA SER A 118 1.31 -19.43 0.55
C SER A 118 0.35 -20.53 0.04
N SER A 119 -0.64 -20.12 -0.75
CA SER A 119 -1.52 -21.05 -1.47
C SER A 119 -0.83 -21.75 -2.65
N LEU A 120 0.34 -21.27 -3.07
CA LEU A 120 1.14 -21.87 -4.13
C LEU A 120 2.24 -22.77 -3.55
N LYS A 121 2.78 -23.63 -4.41
CA LYS A 121 3.89 -24.51 -4.03
C LYS A 121 5.13 -23.67 -3.64
N PRO A 122 5.86 -24.08 -2.57
CA PRO A 122 7.03 -23.32 -2.08
C PRO A 122 8.09 -23.04 -3.16
N GLU A 123 8.32 -23.96 -4.10
CA GLU A 123 9.29 -23.75 -5.19
C GLU A 123 8.92 -22.61 -6.14
N ILE A 124 7.64 -22.24 -6.22
CA ILE A 124 7.16 -21.13 -7.04
C ILE A 124 7.43 -19.81 -6.34
N VAL A 125 7.19 -19.73 -5.02
CA VAL A 125 7.18 -18.48 -4.27
C VAL A 125 8.40 -18.26 -3.39
N ALA A 126 9.20 -19.26 -3.06
CA ALA A 126 10.37 -19.10 -2.22
C ALA A 126 11.33 -18.04 -2.78
N GLY A 127 11.68 -17.04 -1.94
CA GLY A 127 12.51 -15.92 -2.32
C GLY A 127 11.81 -14.89 -3.22
N LEU A 128 10.48 -14.86 -3.21
CA LEU A 128 9.70 -13.84 -3.93
C LEU A 128 9.96 -12.45 -3.35
N ASP A 129 10.29 -11.51 -4.23
CA ASP A 129 10.46 -10.09 -3.93
C ASP A 129 10.08 -9.28 -5.18
N ILE A 130 8.82 -8.84 -5.25
CA ILE A 130 8.26 -8.03 -6.33
C ILE A 130 7.86 -6.68 -5.77
N LEU A 131 8.17 -5.61 -6.50
CA LEU A 131 7.63 -4.27 -6.22
C LEU A 131 6.61 -3.88 -7.29
N ILE A 132 5.37 -3.62 -6.89
CA ILE A 132 4.35 -3.05 -7.78
C ILE A 132 4.30 -1.55 -7.54
N VAL A 133 4.58 -0.78 -8.61
CA VAL A 133 4.48 0.68 -8.68
C VAL A 133 3.17 1.03 -9.39
N ARG A 134 2.18 1.40 -8.59
CA ARG A 134 0.82 1.74 -9.02
C ARG A 134 0.70 3.26 -9.16
N GLU A 135 0.25 3.75 -10.31
CA GLU A 135 -0.23 5.13 -10.42
C GLU A 135 -1.51 5.26 -9.58
N LEU A 136 -1.61 6.28 -8.71
CA LEU A 136 -2.62 6.30 -7.65
C LEU A 136 -3.67 7.42 -7.80
N THR A 137 -3.40 8.47 -8.57
CA THR A 137 -4.23 9.70 -8.60
C THR A 137 -4.91 9.96 -9.94
N GLY A 138 -4.75 9.08 -10.91
CA GLY A 138 -5.37 9.14 -12.22
C GLY A 138 -6.31 7.96 -12.52
N GLY A 139 -6.62 7.81 -13.80
CA GLY A 139 -7.38 6.68 -14.33
C GLY A 139 -8.85 6.66 -13.94
N ILE A 140 -9.44 5.47 -13.96
CA ILE A 140 -10.89 5.29 -13.82
C ILE A 140 -11.43 5.69 -12.43
N TYR A 141 -10.60 5.70 -11.39
CA TYR A 141 -11.02 6.09 -10.04
C TYR A 141 -11.28 7.59 -9.92
N PHE A 142 -10.63 8.40 -10.77
CA PHE A 142 -10.72 9.86 -10.75
C PHE A 142 -11.31 10.46 -12.03
N GLY A 143 -11.40 9.67 -13.10
CA GLY A 143 -11.83 10.14 -14.42
C GLY A 143 -13.26 10.68 -14.46
N ALA A 144 -13.45 11.66 -15.33
CA ALA A 144 -14.74 12.25 -15.66
C ALA A 144 -14.90 12.35 -17.19
N PRO A 145 -16.14 12.32 -17.71
CA PRO A 145 -17.42 12.20 -16.99
C PRO A 145 -17.64 10.77 -16.45
N ARG A 146 -18.43 10.66 -15.38
CA ARG A 146 -18.89 9.38 -14.80
C ARG A 146 -20.31 9.54 -14.28
N GLY A 147 -21.05 8.46 -14.22
CA GLY A 147 -22.40 8.51 -13.69
C GLY A 147 -23.34 7.48 -14.25
N THR A 148 -24.62 7.68 -13.95
CA THR A 148 -25.73 6.89 -14.49
C THR A 148 -26.69 7.83 -15.22
N ARG A 149 -27.08 7.49 -16.42
CA ARG A 149 -28.08 8.20 -17.22
C ARG A 149 -29.21 7.27 -17.63
N GLU A 150 -30.36 7.84 -17.91
CA GLU A 150 -31.46 7.14 -18.54
C GLU A 150 -31.33 7.30 -20.07
N LEU A 151 -31.51 6.22 -20.77
CA LEU A 151 -31.54 6.17 -22.24
C LEU A 151 -32.96 6.46 -22.75
N GLU A 152 -33.10 6.78 -24.05
CA GLU A 152 -34.39 7.08 -24.69
C GLU A 152 -35.41 5.94 -24.57
N ASN A 153 -34.97 4.71 -24.39
CA ASN A 153 -35.81 3.52 -24.20
C ASN A 153 -36.19 3.26 -22.73
N GLY A 154 -35.81 4.14 -21.80
CA GLY A 154 -36.06 4.01 -20.36
C GLY A 154 -35.07 3.12 -19.60
N GLU A 155 -34.05 2.54 -20.28
CA GLU A 155 -32.99 1.78 -19.61
C GLU A 155 -31.97 2.70 -18.95
N ARG A 156 -31.41 2.25 -17.81
CA ARG A 156 -30.31 2.94 -17.16
C ARG A 156 -28.96 2.46 -17.71
N GLN A 157 -28.09 3.40 -18.03
CA GLN A 157 -26.70 3.15 -18.43
C GLN A 157 -25.75 3.82 -17.47
N SER A 158 -24.82 3.06 -16.90
CA SER A 158 -23.75 3.61 -16.06
C SER A 158 -22.41 3.54 -16.80
N TYR A 159 -21.58 4.56 -16.57
CA TYR A 159 -20.28 4.68 -17.24
C TYR A 159 -19.25 5.35 -16.32
N ASP A 160 -17.99 4.94 -16.47
CA ASP A 160 -16.81 5.57 -15.89
C ASP A 160 -15.78 5.83 -16.99
N THR A 161 -14.99 6.89 -16.84
CA THR A 161 -13.96 7.27 -17.81
C THR A 161 -12.57 6.94 -17.28
N LEU A 162 -11.71 6.37 -18.12
CA LEU A 162 -10.33 6.03 -17.81
C LEU A 162 -9.36 6.94 -18.58
N PRO A 163 -9.10 8.18 -18.11
CA PRO A 163 -8.15 9.09 -18.76
C PRO A 163 -6.76 8.95 -18.15
N TYR A 164 -5.75 9.12 -18.99
CA TYR A 164 -4.37 9.37 -18.58
C TYR A 164 -3.74 10.42 -19.48
N SER A 165 -3.04 11.39 -18.90
CA SER A 165 -2.21 12.35 -19.62
C SER A 165 -0.76 11.87 -19.71
N GLU A 166 -0.01 12.38 -20.67
CA GLU A 166 1.43 12.08 -20.81
C GLU A 166 2.22 12.40 -19.54
N SER A 167 1.89 13.50 -18.87
CA SER A 167 2.58 13.91 -17.66
C SER A 167 2.36 12.95 -16.49
N GLU A 168 1.15 12.41 -16.33
CA GLU A 168 0.83 11.40 -15.32
C GLU A 168 1.59 10.10 -15.58
N ILE A 169 1.58 9.64 -16.83
CA ILE A 169 2.31 8.42 -17.23
C ILE A 169 3.81 8.62 -17.05
N ARG A 170 4.35 9.74 -17.49
CA ARG A 170 5.78 10.04 -17.42
C ARG A 170 6.30 10.08 -15.99
N ARG A 171 5.56 10.70 -15.06
CA ARG A 171 5.97 10.77 -13.66
C ARG A 171 6.03 9.40 -12.99
N ILE A 172 5.01 8.55 -13.22
CA ILE A 172 4.99 7.23 -12.60
C ILE A 172 5.97 6.25 -13.27
N ALA A 173 6.17 6.37 -14.59
CA ALA A 173 7.18 5.59 -15.30
C ALA A 173 8.59 5.86 -14.73
N ARG A 174 8.95 7.13 -14.48
CA ARG A 174 10.22 7.49 -13.83
C ARG A 174 10.39 6.82 -12.47
N VAL A 175 9.35 6.85 -11.62
CA VAL A 175 9.39 6.14 -10.33
C VAL A 175 9.63 4.65 -10.54
N GLY A 176 8.95 4.01 -11.51
CA GLY A 176 9.15 2.60 -11.83
C GLY A 176 10.61 2.29 -12.25
N PHE A 177 11.18 3.12 -13.13
CA PHE A 177 12.56 2.98 -13.56
C PHE A 177 13.58 3.24 -12.43
N ASP A 178 13.36 4.26 -11.61
CA ASP A 178 14.23 4.57 -10.46
C ASP A 178 14.22 3.42 -9.45
N MET A 179 13.04 2.86 -9.16
CA MET A 179 12.94 1.67 -8.30
C MET A 179 13.62 0.44 -8.92
N ALA A 180 13.45 0.20 -10.22
CA ALA A 180 14.14 -0.91 -10.89
C ALA A 180 15.67 -0.74 -10.85
N ARG A 181 16.18 0.50 -11.00
CA ARG A 181 17.61 0.81 -11.00
C ARG A 181 18.32 0.44 -9.69
N VAL A 182 17.63 0.61 -8.53
CA VAL A 182 18.15 0.24 -7.20
C VAL A 182 17.86 -1.21 -6.80
N ARG A 183 17.14 -1.96 -7.65
CA ARG A 183 16.80 -3.38 -7.48
C ARG A 183 17.50 -4.24 -8.57
N GLY A 184 16.77 -5.18 -9.16
CA GLY A 184 17.30 -6.13 -10.17
C GLY A 184 17.43 -5.56 -11.59
N LYS A 185 17.16 -4.25 -11.79
CA LYS A 185 17.22 -3.56 -13.08
C LYS A 185 16.27 -4.10 -14.15
N LYS A 186 15.13 -4.64 -13.72
CA LYS A 186 14.08 -5.13 -14.62
C LYS A 186 12.76 -4.41 -14.30
N LEU A 187 12.17 -3.79 -15.32
CA LEU A 187 10.86 -3.14 -15.26
C LEU A 187 9.89 -3.80 -16.23
N CYS A 188 8.78 -4.30 -15.72
CA CYS A 188 7.66 -4.76 -16.52
C CYS A 188 6.55 -3.71 -16.49
N SER A 189 6.29 -3.07 -17.63
CA SER A 189 5.14 -2.17 -17.79
C SER A 189 3.90 -2.99 -18.15
N VAL A 190 2.87 -2.93 -17.30
CA VAL A 190 1.62 -3.68 -17.47
C VAL A 190 0.50 -2.77 -17.92
N ASP A 191 -0.17 -3.14 -19.00
CA ASP A 191 -1.20 -2.35 -19.67
C ASP A 191 -2.24 -3.21 -20.39
N LYS A 192 -3.18 -2.58 -21.08
CA LYS A 192 -4.16 -3.23 -21.99
C LYS A 192 -4.13 -2.58 -23.38
N ALA A 193 -2.94 -2.32 -23.92
CA ALA A 193 -2.73 -1.56 -25.15
C ALA A 193 -3.33 -2.20 -26.41
N ASN A 194 -3.65 -3.49 -26.38
CA ASN A 194 -4.36 -4.16 -27.47
C ASN A 194 -5.84 -3.74 -27.58
N VAL A 195 -6.42 -3.05 -26.57
CA VAL A 195 -7.83 -2.66 -26.52
C VAL A 195 -8.02 -1.18 -26.20
N LEU A 196 -7.28 -0.64 -25.21
CA LEU A 196 -7.53 0.67 -24.65
C LEU A 196 -6.60 1.74 -25.23
N ALA A 197 -7.17 2.86 -25.67
CA ALA A 197 -6.40 4.01 -26.17
C ALA A 197 -5.50 4.63 -25.08
N SER A 198 -5.99 4.72 -23.83
CA SER A 198 -5.20 5.17 -22.70
C SER A 198 -3.98 4.29 -22.42
N SER A 199 -4.11 2.97 -22.61
CA SER A 199 -2.99 2.03 -22.48
C SER A 199 -2.02 2.07 -23.66
N GLN A 200 -2.48 2.43 -24.87
CA GLN A 200 -1.58 2.68 -26.01
C GLN A 200 -0.68 3.89 -25.72
N LEU A 201 -1.27 5.00 -25.26
CA LEU A 201 -0.51 6.16 -24.84
C LEU A 201 0.45 5.83 -23.68
N TRP A 202 -0.03 5.03 -22.68
CA TRP A 202 0.80 4.55 -21.59
C TRP A 202 2.09 3.87 -22.07
N ARG A 203 1.96 2.89 -22.97
CA ARG A 203 3.10 2.16 -23.54
C ARG A 203 4.05 3.09 -24.28
N GLU A 204 3.52 3.97 -25.14
CA GLU A 204 4.32 4.93 -25.88
C GLU A 204 5.17 5.82 -24.96
N ILE A 205 4.56 6.38 -23.90
CA ILE A 205 5.26 7.27 -22.97
C ILE A 205 6.27 6.51 -22.11
N VAL A 206 5.96 5.28 -21.67
CA VAL A 206 6.92 4.43 -20.95
C VAL A 206 8.14 4.14 -21.83
N GLU A 207 7.96 3.82 -23.12
CA GLU A 207 9.05 3.62 -24.08
C GLU A 207 9.89 4.89 -24.31
N GLN A 208 9.27 6.07 -24.28
CA GLN A 208 9.98 7.35 -24.36
C GLN A 208 10.87 7.55 -23.12
N VAL A 209 10.32 7.31 -21.90
CA VAL A 209 11.06 7.43 -20.64
C VAL A 209 12.21 6.42 -20.56
N ALA A 210 12.04 5.21 -21.08
CA ALA A 210 13.07 4.17 -21.09
C ALA A 210 14.39 4.63 -21.72
N LYS A 211 14.36 5.58 -22.64
CA LYS A 211 15.58 6.12 -23.29
C LYS A 211 16.52 6.82 -22.30
N ASP A 212 15.98 7.33 -21.18
CA ASP A 212 16.74 7.95 -20.09
C ASP A 212 17.33 6.89 -19.12
N TYR A 213 16.95 5.60 -19.30
CA TYR A 213 17.31 4.49 -18.40
C TYR A 213 17.91 3.28 -19.17
N PRO A 214 18.99 3.47 -19.94
CA PRO A 214 19.55 2.42 -20.78
C PRO A 214 20.11 1.22 -19.99
N ASP A 215 20.27 1.36 -18.68
CA ASP A 215 20.74 0.34 -17.75
C ASP A 215 19.61 -0.51 -17.13
N VAL A 216 18.35 -0.24 -17.48
CA VAL A 216 17.16 -0.99 -17.00
C VAL A 216 16.52 -1.73 -18.17
N GLU A 217 16.33 -3.04 -18.02
CA GLU A 217 15.62 -3.89 -18.97
C GLU A 217 14.10 -3.59 -18.87
N LEU A 218 13.52 -3.02 -19.94
CA LEU A 218 12.09 -2.80 -20.05
C LEU A 218 11.42 -3.96 -20.80
N SER A 219 10.34 -4.47 -20.22
CA SER A 219 9.40 -5.37 -20.89
C SER A 219 7.97 -4.84 -20.79
N HIS A 220 7.10 -5.30 -21.69
CA HIS A 220 5.67 -4.99 -21.66
C HIS A 220 4.85 -6.26 -21.55
N MET A 221 3.77 -6.20 -20.77
CA MET A 221 2.86 -7.32 -20.63
C MET A 221 1.40 -6.80 -20.57
N TYR A 222 0.49 -7.51 -21.25
CA TYR A 222 -0.93 -7.23 -21.04
C TYR A 222 -1.37 -7.69 -19.67
N VAL A 223 -2.28 -6.95 -19.05
CA VAL A 223 -2.68 -7.16 -17.65
C VAL A 223 -3.25 -8.56 -17.40
N ASP A 224 -4.01 -9.11 -18.32
CA ASP A 224 -4.55 -10.47 -18.26
C ASP A 224 -3.42 -11.54 -18.26
N ASN A 225 -2.37 -11.33 -19.05
CA ASN A 225 -1.20 -12.19 -19.01
C ASN A 225 -0.38 -11.98 -17.72
N ALA A 226 -0.25 -10.73 -17.24
CA ALA A 226 0.44 -10.44 -16.00
C ALA A 226 -0.20 -11.15 -14.79
N ALA A 227 -1.53 -11.14 -14.70
CA ALA A 227 -2.28 -11.89 -13.70
C ALA A 227 -1.97 -13.40 -13.75
N MET A 228 -2.01 -14.00 -14.95
CA MET A 228 -1.62 -15.42 -15.10
C MET A 228 -0.17 -15.68 -14.70
N GLN A 229 0.76 -14.80 -15.04
CA GLN A 229 2.19 -14.96 -14.79
C GLN A 229 2.55 -14.76 -13.32
N LEU A 230 1.83 -13.90 -12.58
CA LEU A 230 1.98 -13.76 -11.13
C LEU A 230 1.70 -15.09 -10.42
N VAL A 231 0.69 -15.84 -10.85
CA VAL A 231 0.40 -17.18 -10.28
C VAL A 231 1.38 -18.25 -10.78
N ARG A 232 1.76 -18.20 -12.08
CA ARG A 232 2.52 -19.26 -12.72
C ARG A 232 4.03 -19.17 -12.49
N ALA A 233 4.59 -17.97 -12.60
CA ALA A 233 6.03 -17.72 -12.57
C ALA A 233 6.35 -16.33 -12.00
N PRO A 234 5.96 -16.03 -10.73
CA PRO A 234 6.07 -14.69 -10.16
C PRO A 234 7.52 -14.18 -10.10
N LYS A 235 8.49 -15.06 -9.94
CA LYS A 235 9.93 -14.70 -9.83
C LYS A 235 10.55 -14.12 -11.11
N GLN A 236 9.80 -14.06 -12.22
CA GLN A 236 10.24 -13.34 -13.41
C GLN A 236 10.17 -11.82 -13.24
N PHE A 237 9.32 -11.36 -12.32
CA PHE A 237 9.12 -9.92 -12.05
C PHE A 237 10.09 -9.44 -10.97
N ASP A 238 10.64 -8.25 -11.17
CA ASP A 238 11.37 -7.45 -10.18
C ASP A 238 10.54 -6.21 -9.82
N VAL A 239 10.32 -5.30 -10.79
CA VAL A 239 9.42 -4.16 -10.65
C VAL A 239 8.34 -4.20 -11.72
N ILE A 240 7.10 -4.00 -11.30
CA ILE A 240 5.94 -3.82 -12.20
C ILE A 240 5.49 -2.37 -12.08
N VAL A 241 5.31 -1.66 -13.22
CA VAL A 241 4.65 -0.34 -13.26
C VAL A 241 3.34 -0.46 -14.03
N THR A 242 2.27 0.11 -13.48
CA THR A 242 0.93 -0.02 -14.07
C THR A 242 0.00 1.11 -13.62
N ASP A 243 -1.15 1.19 -14.28
CA ASP A 243 -2.20 2.15 -13.96
C ASP A 243 -2.88 1.88 -12.60
N ASN A 244 -3.79 2.76 -12.23
CA ASN A 244 -4.46 2.73 -10.93
C ASN A 244 -5.25 1.43 -10.71
N MET A 245 -6.14 1.09 -11.62
CA MET A 245 -7.04 -0.06 -11.48
C MET A 245 -6.28 -1.39 -11.60
N PHE A 246 -5.42 -1.52 -12.59
CA PHE A 246 -4.64 -2.76 -12.76
C PHE A 246 -3.66 -2.95 -11.62
N GLY A 247 -3.05 -1.87 -11.12
CA GLY A 247 -2.15 -1.91 -9.97
C GLY A 247 -2.84 -2.34 -8.68
N ASP A 248 -4.10 -1.94 -8.49
CA ASP A 248 -4.92 -2.39 -7.36
C ASP A 248 -5.13 -3.91 -7.41
N ILE A 249 -5.65 -4.39 -8.53
CA ILE A 249 -5.99 -5.81 -8.72
C ILE A 249 -4.74 -6.70 -8.63
N LEU A 250 -3.67 -6.34 -9.35
CA LEU A 250 -2.44 -7.15 -9.39
C LEU A 250 -1.70 -7.17 -8.06
N SER A 251 -1.74 -6.08 -7.28
CA SER A 251 -1.10 -6.08 -5.97
C SER A 251 -1.86 -6.91 -4.95
N ASP A 252 -3.20 -6.94 -5.02
CA ASP A 252 -4.01 -7.80 -4.17
C ASP A 252 -3.81 -9.29 -4.55
N GLU A 253 -3.70 -9.59 -5.84
CA GLU A 253 -3.30 -10.93 -6.31
C GLU A 253 -1.90 -11.32 -5.82
N ALA A 254 -0.92 -10.42 -5.95
CA ALA A 254 0.45 -10.65 -5.47
C ALA A 254 0.49 -10.85 -3.94
N SER A 255 -0.45 -10.28 -3.21
CA SER A 255 -0.56 -10.46 -1.76
C SER A 255 -0.79 -11.93 -1.38
N MET A 256 -1.58 -12.64 -2.17
CA MET A 256 -1.86 -14.04 -1.91
C MET A 256 -0.64 -14.95 -2.12
N LEU A 257 0.35 -14.50 -2.87
CA LEU A 257 1.62 -15.22 -3.06
C LEU A 257 2.46 -15.23 -1.77
N THR A 258 2.30 -14.21 -0.93
CA THR A 258 3.08 -14.03 0.31
C THR A 258 2.43 -14.70 1.54
N GLY A 259 1.28 -15.34 1.35
CA GLY A 259 0.55 -16.08 2.37
C GLY A 259 -0.48 -15.26 3.15
N SER A 260 -0.34 -13.96 3.25
CA SER A 260 -1.34 -13.07 3.87
C SER A 260 -1.16 -11.61 3.45
N ILE A 261 -2.29 -10.95 3.18
CA ILE A 261 -2.32 -9.49 2.97
C ILE A 261 -1.91 -8.72 4.25
N GLY A 262 -2.00 -9.35 5.43
CA GLY A 262 -1.53 -8.81 6.71
C GLY A 262 0.00 -8.63 6.82
N MET A 263 0.75 -9.08 5.80
CA MET A 263 2.20 -8.90 5.70
C MET A 263 2.62 -7.77 4.76
N LEU A 264 1.68 -7.12 4.05
CA LEU A 264 1.99 -6.22 2.95
C LEU A 264 1.82 -4.75 3.34
N PRO A 265 2.94 -4.02 3.48
CA PRO A 265 2.93 -2.57 3.65
C PRO A 265 2.70 -1.88 2.32
N SER A 266 2.38 -0.59 2.36
CA SER A 266 2.43 0.28 1.19
C SER A 266 2.89 1.70 1.53
N ALA A 267 3.43 2.38 0.52
CA ALA A 267 3.78 3.80 0.57
C ALA A 267 3.13 4.52 -0.60
N SER A 268 2.47 5.63 -0.34
CA SER A 268 1.93 6.54 -1.36
C SER A 268 2.72 7.84 -1.30
N LEU A 269 3.45 8.17 -2.36
CA LEU A 269 4.45 9.25 -2.37
C LEU A 269 4.05 10.38 -3.34
N ASP A 270 4.39 11.61 -2.96
CA ASP A 270 4.41 12.76 -3.87
C ASP A 270 5.76 12.88 -4.61
N SER A 271 5.94 13.96 -5.37
CA SER A 271 7.19 14.25 -6.09
C SER A 271 8.38 14.61 -5.19
N ASN A 272 8.17 14.86 -3.91
CA ASN A 272 9.17 15.29 -2.94
C ASN A 272 9.45 14.23 -1.87
N ASN A 273 8.96 13.00 -2.06
CA ASN A 273 9.00 11.90 -1.10
C ASN A 273 8.22 12.15 0.20
N LYS A 274 7.34 13.14 0.25
CA LYS A 274 6.32 13.19 1.27
C LYS A 274 5.36 12.03 1.04
N GLY A 275 5.05 11.28 2.10
CA GLY A 275 4.31 10.03 1.95
C GLY A 275 3.17 9.85 2.93
N MET A 276 2.22 9.03 2.50
CA MET A 276 1.25 8.37 3.36
C MET A 276 1.52 6.87 3.32
N TYR A 277 1.58 6.25 4.49
CA TYR A 277 1.98 4.87 4.71
C TYR A 277 0.85 4.11 5.37
N GLU A 278 0.47 3.00 4.78
CA GLU A 278 -0.69 2.21 5.20
C GLU A 278 -0.52 0.74 4.82
N PRO A 279 -1.12 -0.23 5.55
CA PRO A 279 -1.16 -1.60 5.08
C PRO A 279 -1.99 -1.71 3.79
N CYS A 280 -1.75 -2.73 2.97
CA CYS A 280 -2.55 -2.97 1.76
C CYS A 280 -3.96 -3.48 2.07
N HIS A 281 -4.16 -4.13 3.23
CA HIS A 281 -5.47 -4.66 3.62
C HIS A 281 -6.45 -3.57 4.06
N GLY A 282 -7.75 -3.90 4.03
CA GLY A 282 -8.84 -3.04 4.52
C GLY A 282 -9.05 -3.10 6.03
N SER A 283 -10.21 -2.63 6.46
CA SER A 283 -10.60 -2.47 7.87
C SER A 283 -11.03 -3.77 8.58
N ALA A 284 -11.23 -4.88 7.86
CA ALA A 284 -11.63 -6.20 8.37
C ALA A 284 -12.64 -6.13 9.53
N PRO A 285 -13.86 -5.61 9.29
CA PRO A 285 -14.83 -5.30 10.34
C PRO A 285 -15.31 -6.55 11.11
N ASP A 286 -15.20 -7.71 10.52
CA ASP A 286 -15.55 -9.01 11.11
C ASP A 286 -14.63 -9.42 12.27
N ILE A 287 -13.39 -8.96 12.29
CA ILE A 287 -12.41 -9.24 13.36
C ILE A 287 -12.04 -8.03 14.21
N ALA A 288 -12.60 -6.85 13.91
CA ALA A 288 -12.33 -5.63 14.64
C ALA A 288 -12.64 -5.74 16.13
N GLY A 289 -11.74 -5.25 16.98
CA GLY A 289 -11.87 -5.28 18.43
C GLY A 289 -11.65 -6.65 19.08
N LYS A 290 -11.29 -7.69 18.30
CA LYS A 290 -11.03 -9.02 18.82
C LYS A 290 -9.57 -9.26 19.20
N GLY A 291 -8.66 -8.33 18.89
CA GLY A 291 -7.23 -8.45 19.18
C GLY A 291 -6.54 -9.59 18.44
N VAL A 292 -7.02 -9.95 17.25
CA VAL A 292 -6.49 -11.07 16.43
C VAL A 292 -5.90 -10.63 15.09
N ALA A 293 -6.06 -9.35 14.72
CA ALA A 293 -5.52 -8.81 13.48
C ALA A 293 -3.99 -8.83 13.47
N ASN A 294 -3.41 -9.07 12.30
CA ASN A 294 -1.95 -9.04 12.10
C ASN A 294 -1.47 -7.58 11.99
N PRO A 295 -0.60 -7.08 12.91
CA PRO A 295 -0.12 -5.71 12.86
C PRO A 295 1.11 -5.52 11.96
N LEU A 296 1.68 -6.61 11.41
CA LEU A 296 2.99 -6.58 10.75
C LEU A 296 3.01 -5.72 9.49
N ALA A 297 1.92 -5.70 8.70
CA ALA A 297 1.84 -4.81 7.54
C ALA A 297 1.94 -3.33 7.93
N THR A 298 1.27 -2.91 9.02
CA THR A 298 1.34 -1.53 9.50
C THR A 298 2.72 -1.21 10.10
N ILE A 299 3.33 -2.16 10.82
CA ILE A 299 4.70 -2.03 11.33
C ILE A 299 5.71 -1.91 10.17
N LEU A 300 5.57 -2.71 9.12
CA LEU A 300 6.40 -2.61 7.91
C LEU A 300 6.14 -1.33 7.11
N SER A 301 4.92 -0.76 7.20
CA SER A 301 4.63 0.56 6.65
C SER A 301 5.40 1.67 7.38
N VAL A 302 5.66 1.51 8.70
CA VAL A 302 6.58 2.39 9.44
C VAL A 302 8.00 2.26 8.88
N SER A 303 8.50 1.05 8.59
CA SER A 303 9.80 0.87 7.94
C SER A 303 9.89 1.61 6.60
N MET A 304 8.86 1.48 5.75
CA MET A 304 8.79 2.22 4.49
C MET A 304 8.80 3.75 4.71
N MET A 305 8.08 4.25 5.71
CA MET A 305 8.07 5.67 6.06
C MET A 305 9.48 6.17 6.44
N LEU A 306 10.17 5.44 7.28
CA LEU A 306 11.55 5.76 7.68
C LEU A 306 12.49 5.78 6.48
N ARG A 307 12.35 4.83 5.56
CA ARG A 307 13.18 4.68 4.37
C ARG A 307 12.93 5.77 3.34
N TYR A 308 11.66 6.02 2.96
CA TYR A 308 11.33 6.87 1.83
C TYR A 308 11.16 8.35 2.20
N SER A 309 10.43 8.69 3.26
CA SER A 309 10.24 10.11 3.65
C SER A 309 11.39 10.66 4.47
N PHE A 310 12.04 9.82 5.29
CA PHE A 310 13.05 10.31 6.23
C PHE A 310 14.48 9.90 5.92
N SER A 311 14.71 9.00 4.95
CA SER A 311 16.03 8.44 4.61
C SER A 311 16.76 7.78 5.79
N GLU A 312 15.99 7.26 6.76
CA GLU A 312 16.49 6.61 7.98
C GLU A 312 16.65 5.10 7.75
N HIS A 313 17.52 4.72 6.82
CA HIS A 313 17.68 3.33 6.35
C HIS A 313 18.03 2.36 7.47
N THR A 314 18.92 2.75 8.38
CA THR A 314 19.35 1.88 9.50
C THR A 314 18.19 1.52 10.43
N ALA A 315 17.32 2.48 10.73
CA ALA A 315 16.16 2.25 11.58
C ALA A 315 15.10 1.41 10.83
N ALA A 316 14.92 1.64 9.52
CA ALA A 316 14.03 0.84 8.67
C ALA A 316 14.48 -0.63 8.61
N ASP A 317 15.76 -0.88 8.31
CA ASP A 317 16.35 -2.23 8.26
C ASP A 317 16.22 -2.96 9.60
N ALA A 318 16.36 -2.25 10.72
CA ALA A 318 16.21 -2.83 12.05
C ALA A 318 14.78 -3.27 12.34
N ILE A 319 13.75 -2.51 11.89
CA ILE A 319 12.35 -2.92 12.02
C ILE A 319 12.08 -4.17 11.19
N GLU A 320 12.50 -4.21 9.93
CA GLU A 320 12.35 -5.37 9.03
C GLU A 320 13.03 -6.61 9.62
N LYS A 321 14.24 -6.44 10.18
CA LYS A 321 14.95 -7.51 10.86
C LYS A 321 14.24 -7.97 12.13
N ALA A 322 13.67 -7.05 12.92
CA ALA A 322 12.89 -7.40 14.10
C ALA A 322 11.66 -8.25 13.74
N VAL A 323 10.94 -7.90 12.68
CA VAL A 323 9.83 -8.71 12.14
C VAL A 323 10.32 -10.10 11.75
N SER A 324 11.43 -10.22 11.01
CA SER A 324 12.00 -11.52 10.63
C SER A 324 12.37 -12.37 11.87
N LEU A 325 12.99 -11.78 12.89
CA LEU A 325 13.36 -12.47 14.13
C LEU A 325 12.15 -12.99 14.90
N VAL A 326 11.04 -12.24 14.93
CA VAL A 326 9.79 -12.70 15.56
C VAL A 326 9.19 -13.88 14.79
N LEU A 327 9.26 -13.85 13.47
CA LEU A 327 8.86 -15.00 12.65
C LEU A 327 9.77 -16.22 12.85
N ASP A 328 11.09 -16.03 13.05
CA ASP A 328 12.03 -17.09 13.39
C ASP A 328 11.74 -17.74 14.75
N GLN A 329 11.17 -16.98 15.69
CA GLN A 329 10.70 -17.51 16.99
C GLN A 329 9.43 -18.37 16.87
N GLY A 330 8.85 -18.48 15.68
CA GLY A 330 7.64 -19.24 15.42
C GLY A 330 6.35 -18.55 15.85
N LEU A 331 6.37 -17.26 16.17
CA LEU A 331 5.16 -16.51 16.52
C LEU A 331 4.34 -16.20 15.26
N ARG A 332 3.03 -16.43 15.30
CA ARG A 332 2.11 -16.23 14.15
C ARG A 332 0.77 -15.66 14.60
N THR A 333 0.28 -14.67 13.91
CA THR A 333 -1.14 -14.30 13.97
C THR A 333 -1.99 -15.30 13.20
N GLY A 334 -3.32 -15.23 13.38
CA GLY A 334 -4.22 -16.27 12.85
C GLY A 334 -4.18 -16.46 11.34
N ASP A 335 -3.89 -15.39 10.60
CA ASP A 335 -3.82 -15.33 9.12
C ASP A 335 -2.57 -16.00 8.52
N ILE A 336 -1.48 -16.06 9.29
CA ILE A 336 -0.19 -16.66 8.91
C ILE A 336 0.16 -17.88 9.76
N TRP A 337 -0.78 -18.40 10.55
CA TRP A 337 -0.55 -19.53 11.42
C TRP A 337 -0.40 -20.83 10.63
N SER A 338 0.54 -21.65 11.05
CA SER A 338 0.73 -23.03 10.58
C SER A 338 1.00 -23.98 11.74
N GLU A 339 0.79 -25.27 11.53
CA GLU A 339 1.06 -26.31 12.53
C GLU A 339 2.53 -26.26 12.97
N GLY A 340 2.76 -26.40 14.29
CA GLY A 340 4.11 -26.29 14.88
C GLY A 340 4.53 -24.89 15.27
N THR A 341 3.69 -23.86 15.01
CA THR A 341 3.95 -22.46 15.40
C THR A 341 3.05 -22.02 16.56
N ALA A 342 3.46 -20.97 17.29
CA ALA A 342 2.69 -20.38 18.37
C ALA A 342 1.74 -19.31 17.85
N ARG A 343 0.44 -19.49 18.09
CA ARG A 343 -0.58 -18.49 17.72
C ARG A 343 -0.63 -17.38 18.76
N VAL A 344 -0.51 -16.13 18.30
CA VAL A 344 -0.55 -14.92 19.11
C VAL A 344 -1.57 -13.91 18.61
N GLY A 345 -2.00 -13.00 19.47
CA GLY A 345 -2.88 -11.89 19.11
C GLY A 345 -2.12 -10.68 18.59
N THR A 346 -2.87 -9.61 18.25
CA THR A 346 -2.35 -8.35 17.72
C THR A 346 -1.31 -7.72 18.65
N GLN A 347 -1.67 -7.57 19.92
CA GLN A 347 -0.79 -6.95 20.92
C GLN A 347 0.46 -7.81 21.18
N GLU A 348 0.30 -9.13 21.35
CA GLU A 348 1.43 -10.02 21.61
C GLU A 348 2.44 -9.99 20.46
N MET A 349 1.96 -9.94 19.21
CA MET A 349 2.81 -9.81 18.03
C MET A 349 3.56 -8.47 18.02
N GLY A 350 2.88 -7.35 18.28
CA GLY A 350 3.49 -6.03 18.36
C GLY A 350 4.53 -5.94 19.48
N ASP A 351 4.21 -6.43 20.67
CA ASP A 351 5.13 -6.46 21.81
C ASP A 351 6.38 -7.33 21.53
N ALA A 352 6.22 -8.44 20.79
CA ALA A 352 7.35 -9.27 20.36
C ALA A 352 8.27 -8.52 19.39
N VAL A 353 7.71 -7.76 18.43
CA VAL A 353 8.52 -6.92 17.51
C VAL A 353 9.26 -5.82 18.29
N VAL A 354 8.60 -5.16 19.25
CA VAL A 354 9.23 -4.17 20.15
C VAL A 354 10.39 -4.80 20.93
N ALA A 355 10.20 -5.99 21.49
CA ALA A 355 11.24 -6.71 22.20
C ALA A 355 12.42 -7.08 21.30
N ALA A 356 12.15 -7.59 20.09
CA ALA A 356 13.19 -7.90 19.12
C ALA A 356 13.98 -6.65 18.69
N LEU A 357 13.28 -5.55 18.37
CA LEU A 357 13.91 -4.27 17.96
C LEU A 357 14.78 -3.67 19.09
N ARG A 358 14.38 -3.83 20.34
CA ARG A 358 15.16 -3.35 21.50
C ARG A 358 16.50 -4.07 21.61
N ASN A 359 16.55 -5.34 21.24
CA ASN A 359 17.75 -6.20 21.38
C ASN A 359 18.68 -6.15 20.15
N LEU A 360 18.28 -5.54 19.03
CA LEU A 360 19.13 -5.26 17.88
C LEU A 360 20.03 -4.05 18.12
#